data_f8fa0596810d6dcb85e88a08f74ffc03
#
_entry.id   f8fa0596810d6dcb85e88a08f74ffc03
#
_cell.length_a   1.000
_cell.length_b   1.000
_cell.length_c   1.000
_cell.angle_alpha   90.00
_cell.angle_beta   90.00
_cell.angle_gamma   90.00
#
_symmetry.space_group_name_H-M   'P 1'
#
loop_
_entity.id
_entity.type
_entity.pdbx_description
1 polymer ?
#
loop_
_entity_poly.entity_id
_entity_poly.type
_entity_poly.pdbx_seq_one_letter_code
_entity_poly.pdbx_strand_id
1 'polypeptide(L)'
;EEVKDENTVIEKTIQSENIKLKEKIDKPINTKVLPKVSIAEQYKYAMNIMKSGDFEKAEIAFKEFVDTHSKHELAGNAQFWYGETFYIRQLYEDAAAAYLEGYQKYPNSSKAPENLLKLGVTLAELGEVEQGCKMIVNLKKAYPKTDASILQKSSYEKKRFNCN
;
A
#
# COMPACT_ATOMS: atom_id res chain seq x y z
N GLU A 1 -12.84 24.30 -9.09
CA GLU A 1 -13.91 23.29 -9.36
C GLU A 1 -13.34 21.96 -9.84
N GLU A 2 -12.30 21.94 -10.70
CA GLU A 2 -11.69 20.71 -11.23
C GLU A 2 -10.99 19.82 -10.17
N VAL A 3 -10.44 20.39 -9.11
CA VAL A 3 -9.71 19.63 -8.06
C VAL A 3 -10.63 18.73 -7.22
N LYS A 4 -11.91 19.11 -7.06
CA LYS A 4 -12.90 18.28 -6.34
C LYS A 4 -13.32 17.05 -7.12
N ASP A 5 -13.32 17.11 -8.44
CA ASP A 5 -13.84 16.06 -9.29
C ASP A 5 -12.90 14.83 -9.39
N GLU A 6 -11.60 15.05 -9.32
CA GLU A 6 -10.60 13.99 -9.48
C GLU A 6 -10.30 13.23 -8.20
N ASN A 7 -10.30 13.89 -7.03
CA ASN A 7 -10.31 13.19 -5.75
C ASN A 7 -11.58 12.32 -5.63
N THR A 8 -12.70 12.82 -6.15
CA THR A 8 -13.95 12.07 -6.23
C THR A 8 -13.84 10.84 -7.15
N VAL A 9 -13.05 10.91 -8.22
CA VAL A 9 -12.81 9.77 -9.14
C VAL A 9 -11.96 8.70 -8.45
N ILE A 10 -10.88 9.10 -7.76
CA ILE A 10 -10.05 8.16 -6.97
C ILE A 10 -10.91 7.52 -5.87
N GLU A 11 -11.68 8.30 -5.12
CA GLU A 11 -12.55 7.81 -4.05
C GLU A 11 -13.63 6.84 -4.57
N LYS A 12 -14.27 7.14 -5.70
CA LYS A 12 -15.26 6.24 -6.33
C LYS A 12 -14.61 4.96 -6.84
N THR A 13 -13.42 5.03 -7.42
CA THR A 13 -12.68 3.86 -7.87
C THR A 13 -12.29 2.98 -6.67
N ILE A 14 -11.77 3.59 -5.60
CA ILE A 14 -11.45 2.93 -4.34
C ILE A 14 -12.71 2.28 -3.72
N GLN A 15 -13.85 2.97 -3.77
CA GLN A 15 -15.11 2.46 -3.21
C GLN A 15 -15.63 1.23 -3.96
N SER A 16 -15.49 1.19 -5.29
CA SER A 16 -15.89 0.04 -6.11
C SER A 16 -14.98 -1.18 -5.90
N GLU A 17 -13.67 -0.95 -5.72
CA GLU A 17 -12.69 -2.02 -5.42
C GLU A 17 -12.77 -2.51 -3.97
N ASN A 18 -13.15 -1.65 -3.02
CA ASN A 18 -13.35 -1.99 -1.61
C ASN A 18 -14.33 -3.16 -1.42
N ILE A 19 -15.37 -3.23 -2.25
CA ILE A 19 -16.38 -4.29 -2.17
C ILE A 19 -15.79 -5.65 -2.58
N LYS A 20 -14.88 -5.65 -3.57
CA LYS A 20 -14.22 -6.87 -4.07
C LYS A 20 -13.09 -7.36 -3.15
N LEU A 21 -12.39 -6.45 -2.47
CA LEU A 21 -11.18 -6.76 -1.70
C LEU A 21 -11.43 -6.98 -0.20
N LYS A 22 -12.53 -6.45 0.37
CA LYS A 22 -12.86 -6.58 1.80
C LYS A 22 -13.03 -8.02 2.29
N GLU A 23 -13.47 -8.91 1.43
CA GLU A 23 -13.71 -10.32 1.82
C GLU A 23 -12.42 -11.12 2.09
N LYS A 24 -11.23 -10.58 1.72
CA LYS A 24 -9.94 -11.28 1.86
C LYS A 24 -9.11 -10.84 3.07
N ILE A 25 -9.42 -9.69 3.68
CA ILE A 25 -8.61 -9.11 4.77
C ILE A 25 -8.80 -9.82 6.11
N ASP A 26 -9.88 -10.56 6.31
CA ASP A 26 -10.30 -11.15 7.59
C ASP A 26 -9.72 -12.54 7.91
N LYS A 27 -8.50 -12.86 7.47
CA LYS A 27 -7.80 -14.03 8.01
C LYS A 27 -7.14 -13.69 9.34
N PRO A 28 -7.58 -14.23 10.48
CA PRO A 28 -6.90 -13.99 11.75
C PRO A 28 -5.53 -14.68 11.71
N ILE A 29 -4.48 -13.88 11.56
CA ILE A 29 -3.11 -14.35 11.78
C ILE A 29 -2.90 -14.42 13.29
N ASN A 30 -3.09 -15.59 13.86
CA ASN A 30 -2.99 -15.82 15.32
C ASN A 30 -1.56 -16.09 15.77
N THR A 31 -0.56 -15.72 15.00
CA THR A 31 0.85 -15.96 15.31
C THR A 31 1.56 -14.65 15.64
N LYS A 32 2.02 -14.52 16.89
CA LYS A 32 2.83 -13.40 17.35
C LYS A 32 4.30 -13.70 17.10
N VAL A 33 4.99 -12.80 16.41
CA VAL A 33 6.42 -12.93 16.07
C VAL A 33 7.25 -11.73 16.54
N LEU A 34 6.60 -10.61 16.88
CA LEU A 34 7.31 -9.42 17.35
C LEU A 34 7.88 -9.62 18.76
N PRO A 35 9.15 -9.26 18.99
CA PRO A 35 9.75 -9.34 20.31
C PRO A 35 9.15 -8.30 21.27
N LYS A 36 9.29 -8.55 22.57
CA LYS A 36 8.89 -7.61 23.64
C LYS A 36 9.95 -6.53 23.85
N VAL A 37 10.00 -5.58 22.92
CA VAL A 37 10.95 -4.45 22.89
C VAL A 37 10.18 -3.16 22.54
N SER A 38 10.88 -2.03 22.41
CA SER A 38 10.26 -0.77 22.01
C SER A 38 9.58 -0.87 20.63
N ILE A 39 8.60 0.01 20.37
CA ILE A 39 7.87 0.05 19.09
C ILE A 39 8.85 0.24 17.93
N ALA A 40 9.83 1.13 18.06
CA ALA A 40 10.84 1.36 17.04
C ALA A 40 11.69 0.11 16.76
N GLU A 41 12.05 -0.64 17.80
CA GLU A 41 12.80 -1.89 17.65
C GLU A 41 11.96 -3.02 17.06
N GLN A 42 10.66 -3.08 17.37
CA GLN A 42 9.73 -4.00 16.70
C GLN A 42 9.63 -3.73 15.21
N TYR A 43 9.51 -2.45 14.81
CA TYR A 43 9.50 -2.07 13.39
C TYR A 43 10.82 -2.45 12.70
N LYS A 44 11.96 -2.16 13.35
CA LYS A 44 13.28 -2.55 12.85
C LYS A 44 13.42 -4.07 12.71
N TYR A 45 12.90 -4.83 13.65
CA TYR A 45 12.85 -6.30 13.57
C TYR A 45 12.07 -6.78 12.34
N ALA A 46 10.86 -6.26 12.11
CA ALA A 46 10.06 -6.58 10.94
C ALA A 46 10.80 -6.23 9.63
N MET A 47 11.44 -5.06 9.58
CA MET A 47 12.26 -4.64 8.43
C MET A 47 13.47 -5.57 8.18
N ASN A 48 14.10 -6.08 9.23
CA ASN A 48 15.22 -7.02 9.08
C ASN A 48 14.75 -8.37 8.51
N ILE A 49 13.57 -8.86 8.92
CA ILE A 49 12.96 -10.05 8.33
C ILE A 49 12.68 -9.81 6.84
N MET A 50 12.10 -8.66 6.49
CA MET A 50 11.84 -8.29 5.10
C MET A 50 13.12 -8.30 4.26
N LYS A 51 14.19 -7.69 4.78
CA LYS A 51 15.51 -7.64 4.12
C LYS A 51 16.18 -9.02 3.98
N SER A 52 15.89 -9.95 4.87
CA SER A 52 16.41 -11.33 4.78
C SER A 52 15.68 -12.17 3.72
N GLY A 53 14.59 -11.67 3.14
CA GLY A 53 13.80 -12.36 2.12
C GLY A 53 12.75 -13.33 2.69
N ASP A 54 12.58 -13.39 4.00
CA ASP A 54 11.50 -14.19 4.63
C ASP A 54 10.18 -13.40 4.60
N PHE A 55 9.58 -13.32 3.40
CA PHE A 55 8.41 -12.47 3.17
C PHE A 55 7.15 -12.97 3.90
N GLU A 56 7.03 -14.26 4.15
CA GLU A 56 5.91 -14.82 4.91
C GLU A 56 5.99 -14.44 6.38
N LYS A 57 7.17 -14.52 6.97
CA LYS A 57 7.39 -14.08 8.35
C LYS A 57 7.30 -12.55 8.47
N ALA A 58 7.78 -11.80 7.47
CA ALA A 58 7.65 -10.34 7.41
C ALA A 58 6.17 -9.93 7.35
N GLU A 59 5.33 -10.63 6.58
CA GLU A 59 3.88 -10.43 6.54
C GLU A 59 3.29 -10.49 7.95
N ILE A 60 3.58 -11.55 8.69
CA ILE A 60 3.07 -11.74 10.05
C ILE A 60 3.56 -10.59 10.96
N ALA A 61 4.84 -10.24 10.88
CA ALA A 61 5.44 -9.20 11.71
C ALA A 61 4.84 -7.81 11.44
N PHE A 62 4.67 -7.43 10.18
CA PHE A 62 4.07 -6.14 9.83
C PHE A 62 2.58 -6.09 10.16
N LYS A 63 1.84 -7.19 9.95
CA LYS A 63 0.43 -7.29 10.35
C LYS A 63 0.28 -7.11 11.85
N GLU A 64 1.06 -7.84 12.65
CA GLU A 64 1.06 -7.72 14.11
C GLU A 64 1.40 -6.28 14.55
N PHE A 65 2.39 -5.65 13.90
CA PHE A 65 2.78 -4.26 14.20
C PHE A 65 1.61 -3.29 13.97
N VAL A 66 0.96 -3.36 12.81
CA VAL A 66 -0.17 -2.48 12.47
C VAL A 66 -1.35 -2.71 13.41
N ASP A 67 -1.67 -3.95 13.71
CA ASP A 67 -2.79 -4.29 14.60
C ASP A 67 -2.56 -3.80 16.04
N THR A 68 -1.31 -3.90 16.50
CA THR A 68 -0.94 -3.52 17.87
C THR A 68 -0.70 -2.02 18.01
N HIS A 69 -0.18 -1.37 16.98
CA HIS A 69 0.28 0.03 17.01
C HIS A 69 -0.39 0.89 15.93
N SER A 70 -1.68 0.68 15.67
CA SER A 70 -2.42 1.32 14.57
C SER A 70 -2.43 2.85 14.58
N LYS A 71 -2.17 3.48 15.73
CA LYS A 71 -2.11 4.94 15.88
C LYS A 71 -0.68 5.50 15.92
N HIS A 72 0.33 4.64 15.85
CA HIS A 72 1.72 5.07 15.86
C HIS A 72 2.12 5.66 14.51
N GLU A 73 3.06 6.62 14.52
CA GLU A 73 3.54 7.28 13.29
C GLU A 73 4.12 6.31 12.24
N LEU A 74 4.66 5.16 12.67
CA LEU A 74 5.19 4.11 11.79
C LEU A 74 4.10 3.15 11.25
N ALA A 75 2.85 3.26 11.70
CA ALA A 75 1.80 2.33 11.30
C ALA A 75 1.53 2.37 9.78
N GLY A 76 1.51 3.56 9.18
CA GLY A 76 1.35 3.71 7.74
C GLY A 76 2.52 3.12 6.94
N ASN A 77 3.75 3.26 7.44
CA ASN A 77 4.93 2.63 6.85
C ASN A 77 4.87 1.10 6.97
N ALA A 78 4.47 0.59 8.12
CA ALA A 78 4.31 -0.85 8.34
C ALA A 78 3.22 -1.44 7.45
N GLN A 79 2.11 -0.75 7.27
CA GLN A 79 1.02 -1.14 6.37
C GLN A 79 1.50 -1.21 4.91
N PHE A 80 2.32 -0.25 4.47
CA PHE A 80 2.94 -0.28 3.15
C PHE A 80 3.81 -1.54 2.97
N TRP A 81 4.70 -1.81 3.92
CA TRP A 81 5.56 -2.99 3.86
C TRP A 81 4.79 -4.31 3.95
N TYR A 82 3.69 -4.33 4.70
CA TYR A 82 2.74 -5.45 4.70
C TYR A 82 2.24 -5.73 3.26
N GLY A 83 1.84 -4.70 2.52
CA GLY A 83 1.49 -4.82 1.10
C GLY A 83 2.64 -5.33 0.23
N GLU A 84 3.86 -4.84 0.47
CA GLU A 84 5.06 -5.28 -0.26
C GLU A 84 5.36 -6.78 -0.08
N THR A 85 5.08 -7.35 1.10
CA THR A 85 5.28 -8.80 1.32
C THR A 85 4.45 -9.66 0.38
N PHE A 86 3.23 -9.22 0.05
CA PHE A 86 2.38 -9.88 -0.93
C PHE A 86 2.81 -9.59 -2.36
N TYR A 87 3.11 -8.32 -2.66
CA TYR A 87 3.47 -7.91 -4.01
C TYR A 87 4.70 -8.65 -4.54
N ILE A 88 5.75 -8.80 -3.73
CA ILE A 88 6.98 -9.51 -4.09
C ILE A 88 6.69 -10.99 -4.40
N ARG A 89 5.74 -11.59 -3.71
CA ARG A 89 5.29 -12.97 -3.96
C ARG A 89 4.24 -13.09 -5.07
N GLN A 90 3.94 -11.98 -5.78
CA GLN A 90 2.92 -11.90 -6.83
C GLN A 90 1.49 -12.24 -6.36
N LEU A 91 1.22 -12.10 -5.07
CA LEU A 91 -0.11 -12.22 -4.48
C LEU A 91 -0.84 -10.86 -4.62
N TYR A 92 -1.14 -10.50 -5.86
CA TYR A 92 -1.57 -9.14 -6.20
C TYR A 92 -2.92 -8.74 -5.59
N GLU A 93 -3.85 -9.67 -5.40
CA GLU A 93 -5.11 -9.37 -4.75
C GLU A 93 -4.93 -8.99 -3.28
N ASP A 94 -4.09 -9.73 -2.54
CA ASP A 94 -3.77 -9.44 -1.15
C ASP A 94 -2.94 -8.15 -1.04
N ALA A 95 -2.01 -7.93 -1.98
CA ALA A 95 -1.23 -6.69 -2.07
C ALA A 95 -2.14 -5.48 -2.30
N ALA A 96 -3.07 -5.55 -3.25
CA ALA A 96 -4.02 -4.45 -3.53
C ALA A 96 -4.89 -4.15 -2.32
N ALA A 97 -5.38 -5.17 -1.61
CA ALA A 97 -6.15 -5.00 -0.38
C ALA A 97 -5.34 -4.28 0.71
N ALA A 98 -4.08 -4.69 0.92
CA ALA A 98 -3.19 -4.08 1.91
C ALA A 98 -2.84 -2.62 1.56
N TYR A 99 -2.55 -2.32 0.30
CA TYR A 99 -2.28 -0.94 -0.15
C TYR A 99 -3.52 -0.05 -0.07
N LEU A 100 -4.70 -0.59 -0.42
CA LEU A 100 -5.96 0.14 -0.31
C LEU A 100 -6.24 0.52 1.15
N GLU A 101 -6.08 -0.42 2.07
CA GLU A 101 -6.21 -0.15 3.51
C GLU A 101 -5.20 0.91 3.98
N GLY A 102 -3.96 0.85 3.51
CA GLY A 102 -2.94 1.85 3.79
C GLY A 102 -3.31 3.24 3.29
N TYR A 103 -3.82 3.35 2.08
CA TYR A 103 -4.29 4.61 1.51
C TYR A 103 -5.45 5.21 2.31
N GLN A 104 -6.39 4.37 2.76
CA GLN A 104 -7.57 4.82 3.49
C GLN A 104 -7.27 5.20 4.94
N LYS A 105 -6.47 4.40 5.65
CA LYS A 105 -6.20 4.61 7.08
C LYS A 105 -5.03 5.58 7.34
N TYR A 106 -4.06 5.63 6.43
CA TYR A 106 -2.81 6.38 6.62
C TYR A 106 -2.48 7.35 5.47
N PRO A 107 -3.43 8.19 5.03
CA PRO A 107 -3.26 9.06 3.85
C PRO A 107 -2.16 10.11 4.01
N ASN A 108 -1.71 10.38 5.23
CA ASN A 108 -0.68 11.36 5.55
C ASN A 108 0.66 10.72 5.98
N SER A 109 0.80 9.40 5.89
CA SER A 109 2.08 8.75 6.20
C SER A 109 3.15 9.12 5.19
N SER A 110 4.42 8.99 5.58
CA SER A 110 5.54 9.22 4.66
C SER A 110 5.53 8.27 3.45
N LYS A 111 4.88 7.12 3.58
CA LYS A 111 4.70 6.12 2.52
C LYS A 111 3.40 6.28 1.71
N ALA A 112 2.56 7.27 2.04
CA ALA A 112 1.27 7.43 1.36
C ALA A 112 1.39 7.61 -0.16
N PRO A 113 2.32 8.41 -0.71
CA PRO A 113 2.49 8.52 -2.15
C PRO A 113 2.92 7.19 -2.81
N GLU A 114 3.88 6.48 -2.22
CA GLU A 114 4.31 5.17 -2.72
C GLU A 114 3.17 4.14 -2.62
N ASN A 115 2.39 4.21 -1.56
CA ASN A 115 1.25 3.32 -1.33
C ASN A 115 0.17 3.49 -2.41
N LEU A 116 -0.15 4.74 -2.77
CA LEU A 116 -1.09 5.02 -3.87
C LEU A 116 -0.55 4.53 -5.22
N LEU A 117 0.74 4.76 -5.50
CA LEU A 117 1.39 4.27 -6.71
C LEU A 117 1.33 2.75 -6.80
N LYS A 118 1.68 2.06 -5.72
CA LYS A 118 1.68 0.59 -5.67
C LYS A 118 0.28 0.00 -5.77
N LEU A 119 -0.72 0.65 -5.19
CA LEU A 119 -2.12 0.28 -5.40
C LEU A 119 -2.49 0.35 -6.89
N GLY A 120 -2.17 1.45 -7.56
CA GLY A 120 -2.44 1.62 -8.99
C GLY A 120 -1.73 0.58 -9.85
N VAL A 121 -0.44 0.35 -9.59
CA VAL A 121 0.36 -0.68 -10.28
C VAL A 121 -0.23 -2.07 -10.06
N THR A 122 -0.59 -2.40 -8.83
CA THR A 122 -1.12 -3.73 -8.48
C THR A 122 -2.48 -4.00 -9.13
N LEU A 123 -3.36 -2.99 -9.20
CA LEU A 123 -4.62 -3.09 -9.94
C LEU A 123 -4.38 -3.34 -11.43
N ALA A 124 -3.40 -2.64 -12.03
CA ALA A 124 -3.04 -2.87 -13.43
C ALA A 124 -2.48 -4.29 -13.67
N GLU A 125 -1.68 -4.84 -12.74
CA GLU A 125 -1.23 -6.24 -12.80
C GLU A 125 -2.38 -7.24 -12.69
N LEU A 126 -3.44 -6.90 -11.97
CA LEU A 126 -4.67 -7.71 -11.88
C LEU A 126 -5.57 -7.62 -13.12
N GLY A 127 -5.19 -6.81 -14.13
CA GLY A 127 -5.98 -6.57 -15.33
C GLY A 127 -6.94 -5.38 -15.24
N GLU A 128 -7.06 -4.75 -14.06
CA GLU A 128 -7.87 -3.53 -13.83
C GLU A 128 -7.07 -2.28 -14.27
N VAL A 129 -6.63 -2.29 -15.55
CA VAL A 129 -5.67 -1.30 -16.08
C VAL A 129 -6.24 0.12 -16.03
N GLU A 130 -7.51 0.32 -16.33
CA GLU A 130 -8.13 1.63 -16.32
C GLU A 130 -8.10 2.25 -14.91
N GLN A 131 -8.49 1.49 -13.90
CA GLN A 131 -8.48 1.91 -12.49
C GLN A 131 -7.07 2.16 -11.99
N GLY A 132 -6.14 1.26 -12.30
CA GLY A 132 -4.73 1.41 -11.98
C GLY A 132 -4.13 2.66 -12.60
N CYS A 133 -4.40 2.92 -13.87
CA CYS A 133 -3.94 4.12 -14.59
C CYS A 133 -4.48 5.42 -13.96
N LYS A 134 -5.75 5.46 -13.56
CA LYS A 134 -6.31 6.63 -12.85
C LYS A 134 -5.50 7.00 -11.62
N MET A 135 -5.07 6.01 -10.83
CA MET A 135 -4.26 6.23 -9.63
C MET A 135 -2.83 6.68 -9.97
N ILE A 136 -2.19 6.01 -10.94
CA ILE A 136 -0.82 6.32 -11.37
C ILE A 136 -0.73 7.74 -11.93
N VAL A 137 -1.67 8.14 -12.79
CA VAL A 137 -1.68 9.47 -13.43
C VAL A 137 -1.95 10.58 -12.41
N ASN A 138 -2.85 10.34 -11.46
CA ASN A 138 -3.28 11.34 -10.48
C ASN A 138 -2.37 11.42 -9.23
N LEU A 139 -1.30 10.64 -9.14
CA LEU A 139 -0.38 10.62 -8.00
C LEU A 139 0.15 12.01 -7.63
N LYS A 140 0.67 12.76 -8.62
CA LYS A 140 1.24 14.11 -8.40
C LYS A 140 0.18 15.10 -7.91
N LYS A 141 -1.06 14.93 -8.31
CA LYS A 141 -2.17 15.80 -7.91
C LYS A 141 -2.62 15.47 -6.49
N ALA A 142 -2.70 14.18 -6.15
CA ALA A 142 -3.02 13.72 -4.79
C ALA A 142 -1.91 14.10 -3.78
N TYR A 143 -0.65 14.00 -4.21
CA TYR A 143 0.53 14.28 -3.39
C TYR A 143 1.48 15.26 -4.08
N PRO A 144 1.16 16.58 -4.14
CA PRO A 144 1.95 17.57 -4.88
C PRO A 144 3.40 17.73 -4.40
N LYS A 145 3.67 17.39 -3.13
CA LYS A 145 4.98 17.50 -2.48
C LYS A 145 5.76 16.19 -2.46
N THR A 146 5.32 15.19 -3.23
CA THR A 146 6.02 13.89 -3.26
C THR A 146 7.41 14.00 -3.87
N ASP A 147 8.29 13.09 -3.48
CA ASP A 147 9.68 13.06 -3.96
C ASP A 147 9.77 12.82 -5.47
N ALA A 148 10.78 13.42 -6.09
CA ALA A 148 11.06 13.24 -7.51
C ALA A 148 11.27 11.79 -7.92
N SER A 149 11.86 10.97 -7.04
CA SER A 149 12.05 9.53 -7.26
C SER A 149 10.73 8.77 -7.43
N ILE A 150 9.72 9.12 -6.64
CA ILE A 150 8.37 8.51 -6.73
C ILE A 150 7.67 8.96 -8.01
N LEU A 151 7.81 10.23 -8.39
CA LEU A 151 7.28 10.74 -9.66
C LEU A 151 7.94 10.06 -10.87
N GLN A 152 9.24 9.78 -10.79
CA GLN A 152 9.96 9.04 -11.84
C GLN A 152 9.44 7.61 -11.97
N LYS A 153 9.23 6.92 -10.85
CA LYS A 153 8.58 5.58 -10.83
C LYS A 153 7.19 5.65 -11.44
N SER A 154 6.38 6.63 -11.05
CA SER A 154 5.04 6.83 -11.61
C SER A 154 5.08 7.04 -13.13
N SER A 155 6.01 7.84 -13.64
CA SER A 155 6.20 8.05 -15.07
C SER A 155 6.60 6.77 -15.81
N TYR A 156 7.43 5.94 -15.20
CA TYR A 156 7.78 4.62 -15.74
C TYR A 156 6.56 3.72 -15.84
N GLU A 157 5.80 3.58 -14.76
CA GLU A 157 4.60 2.71 -14.73
C GLU A 157 3.50 3.22 -15.66
N LYS A 158 3.34 4.55 -15.78
CA LYS A 158 2.45 5.16 -16.76
C LYS A 158 2.76 4.71 -18.18
N LYS A 159 4.04 4.67 -18.57
CA LYS A 159 4.48 4.17 -19.89
C LYS A 159 4.27 2.67 -20.02
N ARG A 160 4.62 1.91 -18.98
CA ARG A 160 4.52 0.44 -18.95
C ARG A 160 3.11 -0.05 -19.20
N PHE A 161 2.11 0.60 -18.60
CA PHE A 161 0.69 0.25 -18.74
C PHE A 161 -0.06 1.06 -19.81
N ASN A 162 0.64 1.88 -20.60
CA ASN A 162 0.03 2.77 -21.62
C ASN A 162 -1.09 3.66 -21.05
N CYS A 163 -0.89 4.22 -19.86
CA CYS A 163 -1.82 5.15 -19.24
C CYS A 163 -1.83 6.50 -19.97
N ASN A 164 -2.99 6.95 -20.38
CA ASN A 164 -3.20 8.24 -21.06
C ASN A 164 -3.53 9.37 -20.07
#